data_23f2bf52c1da72c8e347ea092faf029b
#
_entry.id   23f2bf52c1da72c8e347ea092faf029b
#
_cell.length_a   1.000
_cell.length_b   1.000
_cell.length_c   1.000
_cell.angle_alpha   90.00
_cell.angle_beta   90.00
_cell.angle_gamma   90.00
#
_symmetry.space_group_name_H-M   'P 1'
#
loop_
_entity.id
_entity.type
_entity.pdbx_description
1 polymer ?
#
loop_
_entity_poly.entity_id
_entity_poly.type
_entity_poly.pdbx_seq_one_letter_code
_entity_poly.pdbx_strand_id
1 'polypeptide(L)'
;SLSSGDYSEIHATVPEILERYTKNRVSVSLPSLRIDSFLKDDLEKMQSVRKGGLTFAPEAGTQRLRDVINKGVCEEDLLRAVGDAFESGWQGVKLYFMIGLPTETDEDILGIAELARKVSRLFYQMPKDKRGKGLRCTVSASTFVPKPFTPFQWEPQISTEEVLRRQALLRSALKGIRGVEFNCHFSETSRL
;
A
#
# COMPACT_ATOMS: atom_id res chain seq x y z
N SER A 1 14.47 8.05 6.75
CA SER A 1 13.47 9.02 6.30
C SER A 1 12.07 8.46 6.53
N LEU A 2 11.13 9.28 6.95
CA LEU A 2 9.73 8.90 7.10
C LEU A 2 9.01 8.86 5.75
N SER A 3 9.46 9.68 4.80
CA SER A 3 8.97 9.68 3.42
C SER A 3 10.13 10.03 2.49
N SER A 4 10.44 9.13 1.57
CA SER A 4 11.46 9.41 0.55
C SER A 4 10.95 10.36 -0.53
N GLY A 5 9.64 10.37 -0.78
CA GLY A 5 8.99 11.22 -1.78
C GLY A 5 8.99 12.71 -1.43
N ASP A 6 9.23 13.07 -0.17
CA ASP A 6 9.28 14.48 0.27
C ASP A 6 10.65 15.13 0.07
N TYR A 7 11.64 14.36 -0.40
CA TYR A 7 12.96 14.91 -0.74
C TYR A 7 12.92 15.50 -2.14
N SER A 8 13.11 16.82 -2.26
CA SER A 8 13.00 17.57 -3.52
C SER A 8 13.88 17.05 -4.64
N GLU A 9 15.09 16.56 -4.30
CA GLU A 9 16.06 16.07 -5.27
C GLU A 9 15.95 14.55 -5.55
N ILE A 10 14.87 13.89 -5.13
CA ILE A 10 14.72 12.44 -5.24
C ILE A 10 14.86 11.95 -6.69
N HIS A 11 14.27 12.69 -7.63
CA HIS A 11 14.24 12.38 -9.04
C HIS A 11 15.61 12.54 -9.74
N ALA A 12 16.50 13.34 -9.18
CA ALA A 12 17.88 13.47 -9.64
C ALA A 12 18.79 12.45 -8.95
N THR A 13 18.63 12.30 -7.64
CA THR A 13 19.53 11.49 -6.80
C THR A 13 19.37 9.99 -7.03
N VAL A 14 18.15 9.48 -7.18
CA VAL A 14 17.90 8.04 -7.35
C VAL A 14 18.49 7.51 -8.67
N PRO A 15 18.26 8.15 -9.84
CA PRO A 15 18.90 7.74 -11.08
C PRO A 15 20.43 7.77 -11.01
N GLU A 16 21.03 8.80 -10.41
CA GLU A 16 22.49 8.91 -10.27
C GLU A 16 23.06 7.77 -9.40
N ILE A 17 22.42 7.47 -8.26
CA ILE A 17 22.83 6.33 -7.42
C ILE A 17 22.72 5.01 -8.18
N LEU A 18 21.62 4.79 -8.90
CA LEU A 18 21.41 3.58 -9.67
C LEU A 18 22.47 3.44 -10.77
N GLU A 19 22.75 4.49 -11.54
CA GLU A 19 23.76 4.49 -12.58
C GLU A 19 25.14 4.15 -12.04
N ARG A 20 25.52 4.75 -10.90
CA ARG A 20 26.83 4.58 -10.27
C ARG A 20 27.04 3.18 -9.69
N TYR A 21 25.99 2.60 -9.08
CA TYR A 21 26.14 1.38 -8.28
C TYR A 21 25.49 0.13 -8.86
N THR A 22 24.71 0.22 -9.94
CA THR A 22 24.08 -0.95 -10.58
C THR A 22 25.12 -1.98 -11.02
N LYS A 23 26.27 -1.54 -11.55
CA LYS A 23 27.37 -2.44 -11.95
C LYS A 23 27.91 -3.26 -10.78
N ASN A 24 27.83 -2.74 -9.57
CA ASN A 24 28.26 -3.40 -8.34
C ASN A 24 27.17 -4.26 -7.71
N ARG A 25 25.99 -4.43 -8.37
CA ARG A 25 24.81 -5.13 -7.87
C ARG A 25 24.26 -4.57 -6.55
N VAL A 26 24.47 -3.28 -6.29
CA VAL A 26 23.89 -2.58 -5.13
C VAL A 26 22.45 -2.19 -5.46
N SER A 27 21.50 -2.67 -4.66
CA SER A 27 20.09 -2.30 -4.80
C SER A 27 19.76 -1.08 -3.96
N VAL A 28 18.96 -0.18 -4.51
CA VAL A 28 18.37 0.95 -3.77
C VAL A 28 17.00 0.52 -3.25
N SER A 29 16.79 0.66 -1.95
CA SER A 29 15.48 0.46 -1.31
C SER A 29 15.00 1.79 -0.77
N LEU A 30 13.86 2.25 -1.25
CA LEU A 30 13.24 3.48 -0.80
C LEU A 30 12.07 3.15 0.12
N PRO A 31 12.15 3.51 1.41
CA PRO A 31 11.05 3.34 2.34
C PRO A 31 9.93 4.36 2.04
N SER A 32 8.69 3.95 2.24
CA SER A 32 7.50 4.83 2.14
C SER A 32 7.45 5.64 0.84
N LEU A 33 7.23 4.95 -0.26
CA LEU A 33 6.95 5.61 -1.53
C LEU A 33 5.57 6.27 -1.45
N ARG A 34 5.52 7.59 -1.66
CA ARG A 34 4.24 8.27 -1.89
C ARG A 34 3.71 7.84 -3.26
N ILE A 35 2.41 7.64 -3.32
CA ILE A 35 1.71 7.18 -4.53
C ILE A 35 1.86 8.19 -5.69
N ASP A 36 2.03 9.47 -5.36
CA ASP A 36 2.08 10.61 -6.26
C ASP A 36 3.51 11.01 -6.72
N SER A 37 4.56 10.40 -6.19
CA SER A 37 5.94 10.92 -6.31
C SER A 37 6.89 10.12 -7.19
N PHE A 38 6.44 9.04 -7.87
CA PHE A 38 7.34 8.22 -8.68
C PHE A 38 7.02 8.25 -10.16
N LEU A 39 8.05 8.51 -10.96
CA LEU A 39 8.01 8.38 -12.41
C LEU A 39 8.25 6.93 -12.81
N LYS A 40 7.58 6.48 -13.88
CA LYS A 40 7.69 5.12 -14.44
C LYS A 40 9.15 4.72 -14.72
N ASP A 41 9.96 5.65 -15.23
CA ASP A 41 11.37 5.42 -15.56
C ASP A 41 12.21 5.07 -14.33
N ASP A 42 11.90 5.64 -13.16
CA ASP A 42 12.60 5.32 -11.90
C ASP A 42 12.29 3.90 -11.44
N LEU A 43 11.03 3.47 -11.61
CA LEU A 43 10.60 2.10 -11.28
C LEU A 43 11.31 1.05 -12.15
N GLU A 44 11.45 1.30 -13.44
CA GLU A 44 12.14 0.40 -14.35
C GLU A 44 13.63 0.23 -14.00
N LYS A 45 14.31 1.34 -13.70
CA LYS A 45 15.72 1.32 -13.27
C LYS A 45 15.91 0.57 -11.94
N MET A 46 15.05 0.82 -10.96
CA MET A 46 15.12 0.13 -9.66
C MET A 46 14.91 -1.38 -9.80
N GLN A 47 13.98 -1.82 -10.66
CA GLN A 47 13.68 -3.22 -10.87
C GLN A 47 14.85 -3.98 -11.50
N SER A 48 15.66 -3.33 -12.34
CA SER A 48 16.81 -3.95 -13.00
C SER A 48 17.84 -4.52 -12.03
N VAL A 49 17.92 -3.97 -10.80
CA VAL A 49 18.89 -4.37 -9.77
C VAL A 49 18.31 -5.40 -8.81
N ARG A 50 17.07 -5.26 -8.37
CA ARG A 50 16.43 -6.21 -7.45
C ARG A 50 14.90 -6.22 -7.64
N LYS A 51 14.35 -7.42 -7.85
CA LYS A 51 12.91 -7.67 -7.85
C LYS A 51 12.39 -7.70 -6.41
N GLY A 52 12.12 -6.54 -5.85
CA GLY A 52 11.44 -6.39 -4.55
C GLY A 52 9.92 -6.30 -4.70
N GLY A 53 9.20 -6.03 -3.61
CA GLY A 53 7.80 -5.61 -3.63
C GLY A 53 7.72 -4.09 -3.43
N LEU A 54 6.76 -3.46 -4.07
CA LEU A 54 6.42 -2.06 -3.80
C LEU A 54 5.40 -1.97 -2.68
N THR A 55 5.50 -0.92 -1.88
CA THR A 55 4.61 -0.67 -0.76
C THR A 55 3.86 0.63 -0.97
N PHE A 56 2.54 0.54 -0.91
CA PHE A 56 1.64 1.68 -0.95
C PHE A 56 0.80 1.73 0.33
N ALA A 57 0.54 2.92 0.82
CA ALA A 57 -0.23 3.12 2.05
C ALA A 57 -1.46 4.02 1.77
N PRO A 58 -2.55 3.46 1.20
CA PRO A 58 -3.79 4.20 1.07
C PRO A 58 -4.47 4.48 2.42
N GLU A 59 -4.13 3.74 3.47
CA GLU A 59 -4.56 3.82 4.86
C GLU A 59 -6.04 3.47 5.08
N ALA A 60 -6.95 3.79 4.15
CA ALA A 60 -8.38 3.53 4.24
C ALA A 60 -8.96 2.97 2.95
N GLY A 61 -10.04 2.19 3.05
CA GLY A 61 -10.66 1.50 1.93
C GLY A 61 -11.48 2.40 1.00
N THR A 62 -12.06 3.48 1.54
CA THR A 62 -12.92 4.40 0.77
C THR A 62 -12.32 5.80 0.67
N GLN A 63 -12.71 6.56 -0.37
CA GLN A 63 -12.31 7.96 -0.50
C GLN A 63 -12.81 8.78 0.68
N ARG A 64 -14.08 8.59 1.07
CA ARG A 64 -14.65 9.25 2.24
C ARG A 64 -13.73 9.15 3.47
N LEU A 65 -13.27 7.96 3.79
CA LEU A 65 -12.45 7.75 4.98
C LEU A 65 -11.02 8.26 4.79
N ARG A 66 -10.47 8.21 3.58
CA ARG A 66 -9.18 8.87 3.24
C ARG A 66 -9.27 10.39 3.43
N ASP A 67 -10.40 10.99 3.07
CA ASP A 67 -10.63 12.44 3.27
C ASP A 67 -10.73 12.78 4.75
N VAL A 68 -11.40 11.96 5.57
CA VAL A 68 -11.48 12.12 7.04
C VAL A 68 -10.09 12.15 7.66
N ILE A 69 -9.19 11.27 7.25
CA ILE A 69 -7.82 11.23 7.78
C ILE A 69 -6.85 12.15 7.05
N ASN A 70 -7.34 12.99 6.14
CA ASN A 70 -6.57 13.91 5.33
C ASN A 70 -5.41 13.23 4.57
N LYS A 71 -5.67 12.05 4.00
CA LYS A 71 -4.62 11.26 3.33
C LYS A 71 -4.16 11.89 2.00
N GLY A 72 -4.97 12.69 1.35
CA GLY A 72 -4.61 13.40 0.11
C GLY A 72 -4.27 12.50 -1.08
N VAL A 73 -4.75 11.25 -1.08
CA VAL A 73 -4.54 10.27 -2.15
C VAL A 73 -5.90 9.77 -2.63
N CYS A 74 -6.15 9.82 -3.93
CA CYS A 74 -7.36 9.25 -4.50
C CYS A 74 -7.16 7.80 -4.98
N GLU A 75 -8.26 7.13 -5.29
CA GLU A 75 -8.22 5.76 -5.78
C GLU A 75 -7.51 5.67 -7.13
N GLU A 76 -7.76 6.64 -7.99
CA GLU A 76 -7.18 6.73 -9.33
C GLU A 76 -5.66 6.83 -9.27
N ASP A 77 -5.12 7.60 -8.33
CA ASP A 77 -3.67 7.73 -8.12
C ASP A 77 -3.05 6.40 -7.72
N LEU A 78 -3.69 5.68 -6.78
CA LEU A 78 -3.25 4.36 -6.37
C LEU A 78 -3.24 3.38 -7.55
N LEU A 79 -4.34 3.31 -8.29
CA LEU A 79 -4.48 2.37 -9.41
C LEU A 79 -3.52 2.69 -10.54
N ARG A 80 -3.28 3.98 -10.82
CA ARG A 80 -2.27 4.44 -11.78
C ARG A 80 -0.87 3.99 -11.36
N ALA A 81 -0.45 4.30 -10.13
CA ALA A 81 0.88 3.96 -9.63
C ALA A 81 1.13 2.43 -9.60
N VAL A 82 0.11 1.66 -9.23
CA VAL A 82 0.17 0.19 -9.26
C VAL A 82 0.22 -0.33 -10.71
N GLY A 83 -0.53 0.27 -11.63
CA GLY A 83 -0.51 -0.05 -13.05
C GLY A 83 0.87 0.18 -13.66
N ASP A 84 1.47 1.35 -13.44
CA ASP A 84 2.81 1.71 -13.90
C ASP A 84 3.86 0.73 -13.35
N ALA A 85 3.72 0.33 -12.07
CA ALA A 85 4.59 -0.67 -11.46
C ALA A 85 4.48 -2.03 -12.17
N PHE A 86 3.27 -2.49 -12.47
CA PHE A 86 3.04 -3.75 -13.17
C PHE A 86 3.58 -3.71 -14.61
N GLU A 87 3.36 -2.61 -15.33
CA GLU A 87 3.92 -2.41 -16.66
C GLU A 87 5.45 -2.41 -16.66
N SER A 88 6.06 -1.86 -15.61
CA SER A 88 7.51 -1.92 -15.38
C SER A 88 7.99 -3.30 -14.90
N GLY A 89 7.11 -4.32 -14.83
CA GLY A 89 7.44 -5.72 -14.55
C GLY A 89 7.40 -6.10 -13.07
N TRP A 90 6.92 -5.23 -12.17
CA TRP A 90 6.70 -5.58 -10.77
C TRP A 90 5.54 -6.58 -10.64
N GLN A 91 5.70 -7.55 -9.72
CA GLN A 91 4.70 -8.59 -9.46
C GLN A 91 4.24 -8.63 -8.00
N GLY A 92 4.97 -7.92 -7.13
CA GLY A 92 4.70 -7.82 -5.71
C GLY A 92 4.30 -6.42 -5.32
N VAL A 93 3.11 -6.27 -4.73
CA VAL A 93 2.66 -5.02 -4.11
C VAL A 93 2.16 -5.29 -2.71
N LYS A 94 2.41 -4.36 -1.80
CA LYS A 94 1.90 -4.38 -0.45
C LYS A 94 1.08 -3.14 -0.19
N LEU A 95 -0.16 -3.34 0.24
CA LEU A 95 -1.11 -2.28 0.54
C LEU A 95 -1.29 -2.20 2.06
N TYR A 96 -1.00 -1.05 2.65
CA TYR A 96 -1.19 -0.81 4.07
C TYR A 96 -2.50 -0.08 4.34
N PHE A 97 -3.23 -0.58 5.35
CA PHE A 97 -4.48 -0.01 5.83
C PHE A 97 -4.49 0.05 7.36
N MET A 98 -5.37 0.86 7.90
CA MET A 98 -5.73 0.88 9.31
C MET A 98 -7.18 0.41 9.50
N ILE A 99 -7.44 -0.24 10.63
CA ILE A 99 -8.77 -0.64 11.10
C ILE A 99 -9.04 0.09 12.41
N GLY A 100 -10.24 0.62 12.56
CA GLY A 100 -10.66 1.36 13.75
C GLY A 100 -10.38 2.86 13.65
N LEU A 101 -10.27 3.38 12.44
CA LEU A 101 -10.18 4.82 12.21
C LEU A 101 -11.46 5.54 12.69
N PRO A 102 -11.36 6.79 13.14
CA PRO A 102 -12.54 7.59 13.47
C PRO A 102 -13.55 7.61 12.33
N THR A 103 -14.84 7.44 12.65
CA THR A 103 -15.97 7.35 11.71
C THR A 103 -15.97 6.17 10.72
N GLU A 104 -15.09 5.18 10.89
CA GLU A 104 -15.02 4.01 10.02
C GLU A 104 -16.28 3.14 10.13
N THR A 105 -16.81 2.75 8.98
CA THR A 105 -17.96 1.86 8.83
C THR A 105 -17.58 0.52 8.21
N ASP A 106 -18.51 -0.42 8.15
CA ASP A 106 -18.28 -1.71 7.49
C ASP A 106 -18.07 -1.55 5.98
N GLU A 107 -18.68 -0.54 5.36
CA GLU A 107 -18.45 -0.20 3.95
C GLU A 107 -17.01 0.23 3.69
N ASP A 108 -16.38 0.92 4.65
CA ASP A 108 -14.97 1.32 4.52
C ASP A 108 -14.05 0.09 4.61
N ILE A 109 -14.37 -0.87 5.45
CA ILE A 109 -13.65 -2.16 5.54
C ILE A 109 -13.82 -2.96 4.24
N LEU A 110 -15.04 -3.06 3.70
CA LEU A 110 -15.30 -3.71 2.43
C LEU A 110 -14.63 -2.99 1.26
N GLY A 111 -14.49 -1.68 1.33
CA GLY A 111 -13.74 -0.86 0.39
C GLY A 111 -12.27 -1.30 0.24
N ILE A 112 -11.64 -1.78 1.32
CA ILE A 112 -10.28 -2.34 1.27
C ILE A 112 -10.25 -3.57 0.32
N ALA A 113 -11.23 -4.45 0.44
CA ALA A 113 -11.31 -5.63 -0.42
C ALA A 113 -11.61 -5.26 -1.88
N GLU A 114 -12.41 -4.21 -2.11
CA GLU A 114 -12.67 -3.72 -3.47
C GLU A 114 -11.42 -3.12 -4.12
N LEU A 115 -10.63 -2.33 -3.38
CA LEU A 115 -9.33 -1.85 -3.86
C LEU A 115 -8.39 -3.01 -4.22
N ALA A 116 -8.28 -4.02 -3.35
CA ALA A 116 -7.46 -5.20 -3.63
C ALA A 116 -7.96 -5.96 -4.87
N ARG A 117 -9.27 -6.04 -5.08
CA ARG A 117 -9.89 -6.66 -6.28
C ARG A 117 -9.56 -5.88 -7.54
N LYS A 118 -9.60 -4.54 -7.49
CA LYS A 118 -9.21 -3.66 -8.61
C LYS A 118 -7.73 -3.84 -8.96
N VAL A 119 -6.85 -3.88 -7.96
CA VAL A 119 -5.42 -4.16 -8.15
C VAL A 119 -5.19 -5.53 -8.78
N SER A 120 -5.90 -6.57 -8.32
CA SER A 120 -5.83 -7.90 -8.92
C SER A 120 -6.30 -7.88 -10.38
N ARG A 121 -7.41 -7.21 -10.68
CA ARG A 121 -7.92 -7.08 -12.06
C ARG A 121 -6.92 -6.39 -12.97
N LEU A 122 -6.32 -5.28 -12.55
CA LEU A 122 -5.28 -4.57 -13.33
C LEU A 122 -4.16 -5.51 -13.75
N PHE A 123 -3.64 -6.29 -12.82
CA PHE A 123 -2.57 -7.25 -13.10
C PHE A 123 -3.02 -8.31 -14.12
N TYR A 124 -4.19 -8.92 -13.92
CA TYR A 124 -4.66 -10.01 -14.77
C TYR A 124 -5.25 -9.56 -16.11
N GLN A 125 -5.51 -8.27 -16.30
CA GLN A 125 -5.88 -7.68 -17.60
C GLN A 125 -4.67 -7.45 -18.51
N MET A 126 -3.45 -7.38 -17.95
CA MET A 126 -2.24 -7.26 -18.77
C MET A 126 -2.04 -8.49 -19.69
N PRO A 127 -1.40 -8.33 -20.84
CA PRO A 127 -1.01 -9.44 -21.70
C PRO A 127 -0.16 -10.48 -20.97
N LYS A 128 -0.36 -11.76 -21.27
CA LYS A 128 0.31 -12.87 -20.56
C LYS A 128 1.84 -12.84 -20.64
N ASP A 129 2.37 -12.38 -21.76
CA ASP A 129 3.81 -12.20 -22.00
C ASP A 129 4.47 -11.13 -21.11
N LYS A 130 3.67 -10.13 -20.68
CA LYS A 130 4.10 -9.06 -19.79
C LYS A 130 3.90 -9.35 -18.30
N ARG A 131 3.09 -10.35 -17.98
CA ARG A 131 2.69 -10.70 -16.62
C ARG A 131 3.61 -11.70 -15.96
N GLY A 132 4.67 -11.79 -15.69
CA GLY A 132 5.46 -12.80 -14.98
C GLY A 132 4.65 -14.00 -14.41
N LYS A 133 5.16 -14.62 -13.35
CA LYS A 133 4.57 -15.87 -12.80
C LYS A 133 3.22 -15.70 -12.09
N GLY A 134 2.88 -14.49 -11.64
CA GLY A 134 1.62 -14.19 -10.96
C GLY A 134 1.73 -13.01 -10.00
N LEU A 135 0.58 -12.44 -9.64
CA LEU A 135 0.46 -11.36 -8.66
C LEU A 135 0.75 -11.88 -7.25
N ARG A 136 1.46 -11.09 -6.49
CA ARG A 136 1.60 -11.20 -5.02
C ARG A 136 1.20 -9.86 -4.41
N CYS A 137 -0.10 -9.71 -4.12
CA CYS A 137 -0.64 -8.54 -3.46
C CYS A 137 -0.88 -8.86 -1.98
N THR A 138 -0.17 -8.20 -1.08
CA THR A 138 -0.39 -8.34 0.36
C THR A 138 -1.19 -7.15 0.87
N VAL A 139 -2.40 -7.40 1.33
CA VAL A 139 -3.19 -6.44 2.13
C VAL A 139 -2.75 -6.56 3.58
N SER A 140 -2.19 -5.51 4.14
CA SER A 140 -1.74 -5.48 5.53
C SER A 140 -2.55 -4.44 6.29
N ALA A 141 -3.26 -4.88 7.33
CA ALA A 141 -4.06 -3.99 8.17
C ALA A 141 -3.55 -3.97 9.60
N SER A 142 -3.30 -2.77 10.11
CA SER A 142 -2.96 -2.52 11.52
C SER A 142 -4.13 -1.87 12.24
N THR A 143 -4.22 -2.05 13.56
CA THR A 143 -5.21 -1.35 14.38
C THR A 143 -4.80 0.12 14.52
N PHE A 144 -5.77 1.03 14.37
CA PHE A 144 -5.57 2.44 14.69
C PHE A 144 -5.25 2.61 16.16
N VAL A 145 -4.20 3.37 16.45
CA VAL A 145 -3.79 3.75 17.82
C VAL A 145 -3.68 5.27 17.85
N PRO A 146 -4.50 5.97 18.68
CA PRO A 146 -4.37 7.41 18.85
C PRO A 146 -2.99 7.74 19.39
N LYS A 147 -2.32 8.70 18.76
CA LYS A 147 -0.97 9.11 19.15
C LYS A 147 -0.98 10.52 19.71
N PRO A 148 -0.22 10.80 20.79
CA PRO A 148 -0.05 12.15 21.30
C PRO A 148 0.43 13.12 20.21
N PHE A 149 0.01 14.35 20.29
CA PHE A 149 0.36 15.44 19.38
C PHE A 149 -0.09 15.23 17.92
N THR A 150 -1.12 14.39 17.70
CA THR A 150 -1.78 14.22 16.40
C THR A 150 -3.23 14.70 16.47
N PRO A 151 -3.86 15.04 15.34
CA PRO A 151 -5.26 15.47 15.32
C PRO A 151 -6.23 14.50 16.01
N PHE A 152 -5.95 13.20 15.92
CA PHE A 152 -6.79 12.14 16.50
C PHE A 152 -6.35 11.68 17.90
N GLN A 153 -5.54 12.46 18.60
CA GLN A 153 -5.03 12.08 19.93
C GLN A 153 -6.12 11.84 20.99
N TRP A 154 -7.32 12.41 20.81
CA TRP A 154 -8.45 12.30 21.73
C TRP A 154 -9.53 11.34 21.24
N GLU A 155 -9.33 10.71 20.06
CA GLU A 155 -10.29 9.74 19.56
C GLU A 155 -10.17 8.42 20.33
N PRO A 156 -11.30 7.75 20.60
CA PRO A 156 -11.28 6.46 21.29
C PRO A 156 -10.70 5.38 20.37
N GLN A 157 -9.94 4.46 20.96
CA GLN A 157 -9.61 3.22 20.30
C GLN A 157 -10.81 2.26 20.37
N ILE A 158 -11.17 1.60 19.28
CA ILE A 158 -12.24 0.60 19.27
C ILE A 158 -11.88 -0.62 20.13
N SER A 159 -12.90 -1.35 20.60
CA SER A 159 -12.69 -2.54 21.44
C SER A 159 -11.98 -3.67 20.66
N THR A 160 -11.33 -4.57 21.40
CA THR A 160 -10.67 -5.74 20.79
C THR A 160 -11.68 -6.62 20.03
N GLU A 161 -12.89 -6.79 20.56
CA GLU A 161 -13.96 -7.55 19.90
C GLU A 161 -14.33 -6.92 18.56
N GLU A 162 -14.44 -5.59 18.52
CA GLU A 162 -14.76 -4.88 17.28
C GLU A 162 -13.60 -4.95 16.26
N VAL A 163 -12.33 -4.87 16.71
CA VAL A 163 -11.18 -5.11 15.84
C VAL A 163 -11.25 -6.49 15.22
N LEU A 164 -11.48 -7.54 16.03
CA LEU A 164 -11.56 -8.92 15.56
C LEU A 164 -12.74 -9.12 14.59
N ARG A 165 -13.89 -8.49 14.86
CA ARG A 165 -15.06 -8.52 13.98
C ARG A 165 -14.73 -7.92 12.61
N ARG A 166 -14.12 -6.74 12.58
CA ARG A 166 -13.74 -6.06 11.32
C ARG A 166 -12.63 -6.82 10.57
N GLN A 167 -11.66 -7.39 11.27
CA GLN A 167 -10.66 -8.26 10.66
C GLN A 167 -11.28 -9.51 10.03
N ALA A 168 -12.29 -10.12 10.68
CA ALA A 168 -13.01 -11.26 10.14
C ALA A 168 -13.84 -10.88 8.91
N LEU A 169 -14.50 -9.71 8.93
CA LEU A 169 -15.23 -9.15 7.78
C LEU A 169 -14.29 -8.95 6.59
N LEU A 170 -13.15 -8.29 6.79
CA LEU A 170 -12.16 -8.05 5.75
C LEU A 170 -11.57 -9.37 5.20
N ARG A 171 -11.23 -10.31 6.08
CA ARG A 171 -10.73 -11.63 5.67
C ARG A 171 -11.73 -12.38 4.79
N SER A 172 -13.01 -12.32 5.15
CA SER A 172 -14.09 -12.92 4.37
C SER A 172 -14.23 -12.26 3.00
N ALA A 173 -14.18 -10.93 2.94
CA ALA A 173 -14.31 -10.15 1.70
C ALA A 173 -13.11 -10.34 0.74
N LEU A 174 -11.91 -10.57 1.29
CA LEU A 174 -10.69 -10.84 0.50
C LEU A 174 -10.60 -12.28 -0.01
N LYS A 175 -11.38 -13.21 0.58
CA LYS A 175 -11.35 -14.61 0.20
C LYS A 175 -11.69 -14.81 -1.27
N GLY A 176 -10.84 -15.55 -1.97
CA GLY A 176 -11.04 -15.87 -3.40
C GLY A 176 -10.56 -14.79 -4.36
N ILE A 177 -10.04 -13.68 -3.91
CA ILE A 177 -9.40 -12.69 -4.79
C ILE A 177 -8.03 -13.25 -5.20
N ARG A 178 -7.85 -13.44 -6.51
CA ARG A 178 -6.66 -14.09 -7.05
C ARG A 178 -5.40 -13.28 -6.79
N GLY A 179 -4.38 -13.91 -6.20
CA GLY A 179 -3.08 -13.29 -5.94
C GLY A 179 -3.07 -12.30 -4.78
N VAL A 180 -4.13 -12.29 -3.95
CA VAL A 180 -4.25 -11.44 -2.76
C VAL A 180 -4.12 -12.27 -1.50
N GLU A 181 -3.27 -11.81 -0.59
CA GLU A 181 -3.08 -12.37 0.75
C GLU A 181 -3.38 -11.30 1.80
N PHE A 182 -3.97 -11.71 2.92
CA PHE A 182 -4.28 -10.82 4.03
C PHE A 182 -3.34 -11.08 5.21
N ASN A 183 -2.72 -10.00 5.68
CA ASN A 183 -1.90 -9.98 6.89
C ASN A 183 -2.46 -8.93 7.87
N CYS A 184 -2.70 -9.32 9.12
CA CYS A 184 -3.10 -8.40 10.17
C CYS A 184 -2.22 -8.59 11.40
N HIS A 185 -1.95 -7.49 12.09
CA HIS A 185 -1.27 -7.53 13.38
C HIS A 185 -2.23 -8.02 14.48
N PHE A 186 -1.70 -8.68 15.49
CA PHE A 186 -2.47 -9.07 16.67
C PHE A 186 -3.00 -7.82 17.38
N SER A 187 -4.30 -7.80 17.67
CA SER A 187 -4.98 -6.68 18.34
C SER A 187 -4.41 -6.39 19.73
N GLU A 188 -3.93 -7.43 20.43
CA GLU A 188 -3.37 -7.33 21.78
C GLU A 188 -2.11 -6.46 21.86
N THR A 189 -1.27 -6.47 20.82
CA THR A 189 -0.04 -5.65 20.77
C THR A 189 -0.29 -4.19 20.39
N SER A 190 -1.50 -3.86 19.98
CA SER A 190 -1.92 -2.51 19.54
C SER A 190 -2.87 -1.85 20.55
N ARG A 191 -3.02 -2.39 21.75
CA ARG A 191 -3.89 -1.85 22.79
C ARG A 191 -3.09 -0.86 23.66
N LEU A 192 -3.69 0.33 23.88
CA LEU A 192 -3.23 1.32 24.86
C LEU A 192 -3.79 0.98 26.24
#